data_d551ca816062930d8bbf4f6eb293eebc
#
_entry.id   d551ca816062930d8bbf4f6eb293eebc
#
_cell.length_a   1.000
_cell.length_b   1.000
_cell.length_c   1.000
_cell.angle_alpha   90.00
_cell.angle_beta   90.00
_cell.angle_gamma   90.00
#
_symmetry.space_group_name_H-M   'P 1'
#
loop_
_entity.id
_entity.type
_entity.pdbx_description
1 polymer ?
#
loop_
_entity_poly.entity_id
_entity_poly.type
_entity_poly.pdbx_seq_one_letter_code
_entity_poly.pdbx_strand_id
1 'polypeptide(L)'
;MQWTNLSEQNVYQNPWFRVNLADVELPDGSHLDHFVIRLRPVAAATVVNEANEVLLLWRHRFITDSWGWELAAGVVEDGEDIAAAAAREMEEETGWRPGELRPLLTVEPSNGLTDARHHLYWSDQAHWTGHPQDPFESSRREWIPLKVVPDMIARGEVPAANMAAALLMLHHLRLG
;
A
#
# COMPACT_ATOMS: atom_id res chain seq x y z
N MET A 1 -3.13 -29.02 3.39
CA MET A 1 -1.78 -29.06 4.02
C MET A 1 -1.64 -27.76 4.81
N GLN A 2 -1.59 -27.81 6.14
CA GLN A 2 -1.56 -26.64 7.01
C GLN A 2 -0.30 -26.69 7.88
N TRP A 3 0.42 -25.56 7.97
CA TRP A 3 1.56 -25.36 8.86
C TRP A 3 1.06 -24.66 10.13
N THR A 4 1.60 -25.00 11.27
CA THR A 4 1.16 -24.46 12.57
C THR A 4 2.31 -23.69 13.21
N ASN A 5 2.10 -22.40 13.45
CA ASN A 5 3.03 -21.61 14.25
C ASN A 5 2.82 -21.96 15.73
N LEU A 6 3.79 -22.64 16.34
CA LEU A 6 3.73 -23.10 17.72
C LEU A 6 4.18 -22.02 18.70
N SER A 7 5.21 -21.26 18.34
CA SER A 7 5.76 -20.20 19.18
C SER A 7 6.56 -19.18 18.36
N GLU A 8 6.74 -17.99 18.93
CA GLU A 8 7.62 -16.96 18.35
C GLU A 8 8.54 -16.38 19.43
N GLN A 9 9.81 -16.29 19.13
CA GLN A 9 10.80 -15.60 19.94
C GLN A 9 11.19 -14.29 19.26
N ASN A 10 11.12 -13.15 19.99
CA ASN A 10 11.59 -11.88 19.45
C ASN A 10 13.12 -11.88 19.34
N VAL A 11 13.63 -11.59 18.13
CA VAL A 11 15.06 -11.50 17.83
C VAL A 11 15.53 -10.06 17.73
N TYR A 12 14.68 -9.19 17.16
CA TYR A 12 14.96 -7.76 17.01
C TYR A 12 13.67 -6.96 17.03
N GLN A 13 13.70 -5.78 17.64
CA GLN A 13 12.58 -4.86 17.66
C GLN A 13 13.04 -3.41 17.61
N ASN A 14 12.29 -2.59 16.87
CA ASN A 14 12.39 -1.14 16.88
C ASN A 14 10.96 -0.54 16.83
N PRO A 15 10.78 0.81 16.81
CA PRO A 15 9.44 1.41 16.71
C PRO A 15 8.65 1.05 15.45
N TRP A 16 9.30 0.59 14.38
CA TRP A 16 8.70 0.36 13.06
C TRP A 16 8.31 -1.10 12.83
N PHE A 17 9.13 -2.05 13.32
CA PHE A 17 8.89 -3.48 13.08
C PHE A 17 9.54 -4.38 14.14
N ARG A 18 9.08 -5.62 14.17
CA ARG A 18 9.69 -6.71 14.95
C ARG A 18 10.12 -7.83 14.02
N VAL A 19 11.28 -8.43 14.32
CA VAL A 19 11.73 -9.69 13.69
C VAL A 19 11.64 -10.78 14.75
N ASN A 20 10.84 -11.80 14.46
CA ASN A 20 10.67 -12.95 15.32
C ASN A 20 11.18 -14.22 14.62
N LEU A 21 11.73 -15.15 15.41
CA LEU A 21 11.99 -16.53 15.00
C LEU A 21 10.78 -17.36 15.42
N ALA A 22 10.09 -17.94 14.45
CA ALA A 22 8.94 -18.80 14.67
C ALA A 22 9.36 -20.27 14.61
N ASP A 23 8.88 -21.08 15.56
CA ASP A 23 8.89 -22.55 15.48
C ASP A 23 7.61 -22.99 14.79
N VAL A 24 7.76 -23.57 13.61
CA VAL A 24 6.65 -23.96 12.74
C VAL A 24 6.60 -25.47 12.60
N GLU A 25 5.50 -26.09 13.03
CA GLU A 25 5.23 -27.51 12.81
C GLU A 25 4.66 -27.75 11.39
N LEU A 26 5.29 -28.66 10.66
CA LEU A 26 4.89 -29.12 9.35
C LEU A 26 3.85 -30.25 9.45
N PRO A 27 3.11 -30.58 8.37
CA PRO A 27 2.07 -31.60 8.38
C PRO A 27 2.54 -33.03 8.71
N ASP A 28 3.84 -33.29 8.58
CA ASP A 28 4.46 -34.56 8.93
C ASP A 28 4.99 -34.64 10.38
N GLY A 29 4.76 -33.54 11.16
CA GLY A 29 5.26 -33.39 12.52
C GLY A 29 6.71 -32.93 12.64
N SER A 30 7.40 -32.66 11.55
CA SER A 30 8.71 -32.03 11.57
C SER A 30 8.62 -30.54 11.86
N HIS A 31 9.73 -29.93 12.33
CA HIS A 31 9.79 -28.52 12.70
C HIS A 31 10.70 -27.73 11.76
N LEU A 32 10.34 -26.47 11.54
CA LEU A 32 11.08 -25.50 10.76
C LEU A 32 11.20 -24.19 11.53
N ASP A 33 12.41 -23.71 11.71
CA ASP A 33 12.67 -22.34 12.18
C ASP A 33 12.47 -21.36 11.02
N HIS A 34 11.57 -20.38 11.20
CA HIS A 34 11.26 -19.38 10.17
C HIS A 34 11.31 -17.96 10.73
N PHE A 35 12.04 -17.07 10.06
CA PHE A 35 12.02 -15.65 10.44
C PHE A 35 10.78 -14.96 9.88
N VAL A 36 10.08 -14.24 10.76
CA VAL A 36 8.87 -13.48 10.42
C VAL A 36 9.08 -12.02 10.80
N ILE A 37 8.74 -11.11 9.88
CA ILE A 37 8.74 -9.67 10.15
C ILE A 37 7.29 -9.24 10.48
N ARG A 38 7.07 -8.73 11.69
CA ARG A 38 5.78 -8.20 12.13
C ARG A 38 5.73 -6.70 11.86
N LEU A 39 4.78 -6.28 11.04
CA LEU A 39 4.61 -4.90 10.59
C LEU A 39 3.20 -4.38 10.94
N ARG A 40 3.08 -3.07 11.09
CA ARG A 40 1.77 -2.42 11.16
C ARG A 40 1.10 -2.45 9.79
N PRO A 41 -0.25 -2.42 9.74
CA PRO A 41 -0.98 -2.29 8.48
C PRO A 41 -0.61 -1.00 7.76
N VAL A 42 -0.74 -1.02 6.44
CA VAL A 42 -0.61 0.15 5.57
C VAL A 42 -1.97 0.47 4.98
N ALA A 43 -2.33 1.74 4.96
CA ALA A 43 -3.51 2.25 4.29
C ALA A 43 -3.09 3.11 3.10
N ALA A 44 -3.76 2.94 1.96
CA ALA A 44 -3.51 3.73 0.76
C ALA A 44 -4.83 4.21 0.17
N ALA A 45 -4.84 5.41 -0.39
CA ALA A 45 -5.99 5.92 -1.10
C ALA A 45 -5.61 6.65 -2.39
N THR A 46 -6.57 6.73 -3.30
CA THR A 46 -6.50 7.59 -4.47
C THR A 46 -7.88 8.10 -4.86
N VAL A 47 -7.89 9.06 -5.75
CA VAL A 47 -9.12 9.61 -6.34
C VAL A 47 -9.10 9.40 -7.84
N VAL A 48 -10.27 9.08 -8.39
CA VAL A 48 -10.51 9.04 -9.83
C VAL A 48 -11.53 10.14 -10.16
N ASN A 49 -11.12 11.11 -10.98
CA ASN A 49 -11.97 12.23 -11.40
C ASN A 49 -12.99 11.82 -12.48
N GLU A 50 -13.87 12.77 -12.85
CA GLU A 50 -14.91 12.56 -13.87
C GLU A 50 -14.34 12.24 -15.26
N ALA A 51 -13.09 12.65 -15.55
CA ALA A 51 -12.40 12.33 -16.81
C ALA A 51 -11.77 10.93 -16.79
N ASN A 52 -12.00 10.13 -15.73
CA ASN A 52 -11.34 8.85 -15.48
C ASN A 52 -9.81 8.96 -15.42
N GLU A 53 -9.33 10.01 -14.76
CA GLU A 53 -7.92 10.17 -14.42
C GLU A 53 -7.73 9.88 -12.93
N VAL A 54 -6.67 9.15 -12.61
CA VAL A 54 -6.28 8.79 -11.24
C VAL A 54 -5.15 9.69 -10.75
N LEU A 55 -5.24 10.17 -9.51
CA LEU A 55 -4.18 10.97 -8.89
C LEU A 55 -3.06 10.05 -8.41
N LEU A 56 -1.85 10.25 -8.95
CA LEU A 56 -0.65 9.49 -8.62
C LEU A 56 0.51 10.39 -8.20
N LEU A 57 1.42 9.81 -7.44
CA LEU A 57 2.66 10.40 -6.94
C LEU A 57 3.86 9.78 -7.65
N TRP A 58 4.76 10.60 -8.20
CA TRP A 58 6.06 10.12 -8.70
C TRP A 58 7.08 10.19 -7.59
N ARG A 59 7.59 9.03 -7.15
CA ARG A 59 8.36 8.88 -5.93
C ARG A 59 9.63 8.07 -6.16
N HIS A 60 10.72 8.45 -5.48
CA HIS A 60 11.94 7.66 -5.39
C HIS A 60 11.91 6.77 -4.13
N ARG A 61 12.16 5.50 -4.29
CA ARG A 61 12.35 4.55 -3.19
C ARG A 61 13.82 4.22 -3.06
N PHE A 62 14.49 4.78 -2.04
CA PHE A 62 15.94 4.63 -1.83
C PHE A 62 16.35 3.17 -1.58
N ILE A 63 15.47 2.33 -1.01
CA ILE A 63 15.75 0.91 -0.72
C ILE A 63 16.00 0.13 -2.00
N THR A 64 15.25 0.41 -3.06
CA THR A 64 15.36 -0.25 -4.36
C THR A 64 16.09 0.60 -5.40
N ASP A 65 16.48 1.83 -5.03
CA ASP A 65 17.03 2.85 -5.92
C ASP A 65 16.22 3.00 -7.22
N SER A 66 14.91 3.11 -7.07
CA SER A 66 13.98 3.13 -8.20
C SER A 66 12.95 4.24 -8.09
N TRP A 67 12.49 4.70 -9.25
CA TRP A 67 11.40 5.66 -9.39
C TRP A 67 10.13 4.96 -9.87
N GLY A 68 8.98 5.41 -9.39
CA GLY A 68 7.71 4.88 -9.83
C GLY A 68 6.51 5.73 -9.44
N TRP A 69 5.40 5.46 -10.12
CA TRP A 69 4.10 5.99 -9.77
C TRP A 69 3.47 5.16 -8.66
N GLU A 70 2.97 5.85 -7.63
CA GLU A 70 2.36 5.24 -6.45
C GLU A 70 1.06 5.97 -6.08
N LEU A 71 0.21 5.29 -5.32
CA LEU A 71 -0.88 5.91 -4.57
C LEU A 71 -0.31 6.56 -3.31
N ALA A 72 -1.02 7.54 -2.75
CA ALA A 72 -0.73 8.03 -1.41
C ALA A 72 -0.92 6.90 -0.38
N ALA A 73 0.07 6.67 0.47
CA ALA A 73 0.06 5.54 1.38
C ALA A 73 0.98 5.71 2.57
N GLY A 74 0.49 5.34 3.75
CA GLY A 74 1.29 5.31 4.96
C GLY A 74 0.83 4.26 5.97
N VAL A 75 1.51 4.24 7.09
CA VAL A 75 1.26 3.28 8.17
C VAL A 75 0.04 3.70 8.96
N VAL A 76 -0.84 2.75 9.28
CA VAL A 76 -1.97 2.97 10.18
C VAL A 76 -1.43 3.12 11.60
N GLU A 77 -1.79 4.22 12.28
CA GLU A 77 -1.37 4.47 13.66
C GLU A 77 -2.14 3.60 14.66
N ASP A 78 -1.60 3.46 15.88
CA ASP A 78 -2.22 2.63 16.91
C ASP A 78 -3.60 3.18 17.30
N GLY A 79 -4.63 2.38 17.08
CA GLY A 79 -6.02 2.74 17.37
C GLY A 79 -6.69 3.60 16.29
N GLU A 80 -5.99 3.91 15.19
CA GLU A 80 -6.54 4.64 14.05
C GLU A 80 -7.45 3.73 13.21
N ASP A 81 -8.57 4.29 12.73
CA ASP A 81 -9.38 3.62 11.71
C ASP A 81 -8.64 3.57 10.37
N ILE A 82 -8.68 2.42 9.71
CA ILE A 82 -7.89 2.18 8.49
C ILE A 82 -8.29 3.12 7.34
N ALA A 83 -9.58 3.39 7.16
CA ALA A 83 -10.03 4.30 6.11
C ALA A 83 -9.70 5.76 6.46
N ALA A 84 -9.74 6.12 7.75
CA ALA A 84 -9.30 7.42 8.20
C ALA A 84 -7.80 7.64 7.96
N ALA A 85 -6.96 6.62 8.23
CA ALA A 85 -5.53 6.65 7.90
C ALA A 85 -5.30 6.87 6.39
N ALA A 86 -6.02 6.13 5.53
CA ALA A 86 -5.92 6.30 4.08
C ALA A 86 -6.30 7.72 3.62
N ALA A 87 -7.33 8.32 4.23
CA ALA A 87 -7.75 9.69 3.92
C ALA A 87 -6.72 10.72 4.39
N ARG A 88 -6.15 10.54 5.59
CA ARG A 88 -5.10 11.39 6.17
C ARG A 88 -3.86 11.38 5.29
N GLU A 89 -3.33 10.20 4.98
CA GLU A 89 -2.14 10.05 4.13
C GLU A 89 -2.34 10.69 2.75
N MET A 90 -3.51 10.50 2.14
CA MET A 90 -3.82 11.12 0.87
C MET A 90 -3.81 12.66 0.96
N GLU A 91 -4.40 13.22 2.01
CA GLU A 91 -4.39 14.67 2.22
C GLU A 91 -2.97 15.20 2.48
N GLU A 92 -2.21 14.54 3.36
CA GLU A 92 -0.85 14.93 3.73
C GLU A 92 0.13 14.88 2.55
N GLU A 93 0.07 13.81 1.75
CA GLU A 93 1.00 13.62 0.63
C GLU A 93 0.60 14.36 -0.64
N THR A 94 -0.70 14.59 -0.85
CA THR A 94 -1.18 15.19 -2.11
C THR A 94 -1.76 16.58 -1.98
N GLY A 95 -2.24 17.00 -0.82
CA GLY A 95 -3.04 18.20 -0.61
C GLY A 95 -4.50 18.04 -1.03
N TRP A 96 -4.93 16.83 -1.40
CA TRP A 96 -6.30 16.53 -1.75
C TRP A 96 -6.93 15.63 -0.69
N ARG A 97 -8.01 16.11 -0.07
CA ARG A 97 -8.83 15.31 0.84
C ARG A 97 -9.88 14.54 0.04
N PRO A 98 -9.89 13.20 0.13
CA PRO A 98 -10.88 12.40 -0.57
C PRO A 98 -12.28 12.61 0.05
N GLY A 99 -13.32 12.38 -0.75
CA GLY A 99 -14.67 12.22 -0.27
C GLY A 99 -14.86 10.86 0.40
N GLU A 100 -16.05 10.27 0.31
CA GLU A 100 -16.31 8.93 0.85
C GLU A 100 -15.38 7.90 0.21
N LEU A 101 -14.57 7.24 1.05
CA LEU A 101 -13.65 6.20 0.63
C LEU A 101 -14.38 4.86 0.49
N ARG A 102 -14.24 4.23 -0.68
CA ARG A 102 -14.72 2.88 -0.97
C ARG A 102 -13.56 1.90 -0.90
N PRO A 103 -13.69 0.77 -0.19
CA PRO A 103 -12.69 -0.28 -0.23
C PRO A 103 -12.47 -0.75 -1.68
N LEU A 104 -11.20 -0.89 -2.07
CA LEU A 104 -10.83 -1.39 -3.37
C LEU A 104 -10.32 -2.83 -3.29
N LEU A 105 -9.27 -3.05 -2.51
CA LEU A 105 -8.76 -4.38 -2.19
C LEU A 105 -7.87 -4.36 -0.94
N THR A 106 -7.67 -5.53 -0.35
CA THR A 106 -6.67 -5.75 0.68
C THR A 106 -5.70 -6.80 0.17
N VAL A 107 -4.40 -6.52 0.26
CA VAL A 107 -3.34 -7.41 -0.22
C VAL A 107 -2.29 -7.65 0.85
N GLU A 108 -1.59 -8.76 0.74
CA GLU A 108 -0.43 -9.14 1.56
C GLU A 108 0.80 -9.19 0.63
N PRO A 109 1.55 -8.09 0.47
CA PRO A 109 2.58 -7.98 -0.57
C PRO A 109 3.71 -9.00 -0.45
N SER A 110 3.95 -9.51 0.74
CA SER A 110 5.04 -10.48 1.01
C SER A 110 4.64 -11.48 2.10
N ASN A 111 3.55 -12.22 1.88
CA ASN A 111 2.94 -13.12 2.87
C ASN A 111 3.81 -14.34 3.28
N GLY A 112 4.91 -14.59 2.58
CA GLY A 112 5.91 -15.59 2.98
C GLY A 112 6.98 -15.05 3.94
N LEU A 113 6.98 -13.74 4.24
CA LEU A 113 7.98 -13.09 5.09
C LEU A 113 7.37 -12.20 6.17
N THR A 114 6.28 -11.51 5.84
CA THR A 114 5.65 -10.54 6.73
C THR A 114 4.15 -10.78 6.86
N ASP A 115 3.56 -10.28 7.95
CA ASP A 115 2.12 -10.23 8.14
C ASP A 115 1.50 -8.87 7.72
N ALA A 116 2.28 -8.04 7.02
CA ALA A 116 1.81 -6.73 6.58
C ALA A 116 0.59 -6.86 5.66
N ARG A 117 -0.48 -6.15 6.02
CA ARG A 117 -1.66 -5.98 5.17
C ARG A 117 -1.72 -4.57 4.64
N HIS A 118 -1.93 -4.44 3.34
CA HIS A 118 -2.14 -3.17 2.67
C HIS A 118 -3.61 -3.05 2.30
N HIS A 119 -4.28 -2.07 2.87
CA HIS A 119 -5.69 -1.75 2.62
C HIS A 119 -5.75 -0.58 1.66
N LEU A 120 -6.32 -0.82 0.47
CA LEU A 120 -6.37 0.17 -0.61
C LEU A 120 -7.80 0.62 -0.83
N TYR A 121 -7.97 1.95 -0.92
CA TYR A 121 -9.24 2.62 -1.06
C TYR A 121 -9.22 3.56 -2.27
N TRP A 122 -10.41 3.96 -2.70
CA TRP A 122 -10.57 4.99 -3.71
C TRP A 122 -11.82 5.82 -3.47
N SER A 123 -11.85 7.02 -4.05
CA SER A 123 -13.02 7.89 -4.10
C SER A 123 -13.17 8.47 -5.52
N ASP A 124 -14.39 8.83 -5.90
CA ASP A 124 -14.65 9.62 -7.10
C ASP A 124 -14.78 11.12 -6.81
N GLN A 125 -14.52 11.52 -5.57
CA GLN A 125 -14.60 12.89 -5.11
C GLN A 125 -13.35 13.26 -4.31
N ALA A 126 -12.86 14.48 -4.53
CA ALA A 126 -11.87 15.11 -3.67
C ALA A 126 -12.00 16.62 -3.73
N HIS A 127 -11.53 17.28 -2.69
CA HIS A 127 -11.41 18.71 -2.65
C HIS A 127 -9.98 19.12 -2.25
N TRP A 128 -9.50 20.18 -2.86
CA TRP A 128 -8.19 20.72 -2.55
C TRP A 128 -8.19 21.39 -1.18
N THR A 129 -7.29 20.98 -0.29
CA THR A 129 -7.16 21.52 1.08
C THR A 129 -5.91 22.36 1.27
N GLY A 130 -4.92 22.23 0.39
CA GLY A 130 -3.69 23.00 0.47
C GLY A 130 -2.47 22.24 -0.06
N HIS A 131 -1.31 22.83 0.10
CA HIS A 131 -0.07 22.18 -0.29
C HIS A 131 0.21 20.96 0.59
N PRO A 132 0.83 19.91 0.02
CA PRO A 132 1.28 18.76 0.79
C PRO A 132 2.14 19.16 1.99
N GLN A 133 1.99 18.44 3.09
CA GLN A 133 2.73 18.72 4.32
C GLN A 133 4.20 18.36 4.19
N ASP A 134 4.52 17.28 3.48
CA ASP A 134 5.89 16.89 3.17
C ASP A 134 6.21 17.07 1.67
N PRO A 135 6.92 18.15 1.31
CA PRO A 135 7.28 18.43 -0.09
C PRO A 135 8.36 17.48 -0.63
N PHE A 136 9.06 16.69 0.22
CA PHE A 136 10.15 15.81 -0.18
C PHE A 136 9.72 14.37 -0.44
N GLU A 137 8.51 13.99 -0.04
CA GLU A 137 8.02 12.61 -0.22
C GLU A 137 7.73 12.25 -1.67
N SER A 138 7.38 13.22 -2.51
CA SER A 138 7.16 13.00 -3.94
C SER A 138 7.65 14.17 -4.77
N SER A 139 8.22 13.89 -5.95
CA SER A 139 8.71 14.92 -6.86
C SER A 139 7.60 15.50 -7.75
N ARG A 140 6.56 14.72 -8.05
CA ARG A 140 5.43 15.13 -8.90
C ARG A 140 4.14 14.50 -8.41
N ARG A 141 3.02 15.19 -8.65
CA ARG A 141 1.66 14.73 -8.41
C ARG A 141 0.89 14.99 -9.69
N GLU A 142 0.34 13.95 -10.31
CA GLU A 142 -0.28 14.07 -11.63
C GLU A 142 -1.60 13.30 -11.70
N TRP A 143 -2.54 13.84 -12.44
CA TRP A 143 -3.74 13.15 -12.84
C TRP A 143 -3.45 12.37 -14.13
N ILE A 144 -3.48 11.05 -14.04
CA ILE A 144 -3.10 10.14 -15.12
C ILE A 144 -4.34 9.41 -15.61
N PRO A 145 -4.61 9.43 -16.94
CA PRO A 145 -5.75 8.71 -17.49
C PRO A 145 -5.67 7.21 -17.19
N LEU A 146 -6.72 6.62 -16.60
CA LEU A 146 -6.77 5.21 -16.25
C LEU A 146 -6.51 4.28 -17.43
N LYS A 147 -6.89 4.70 -18.65
CA LYS A 147 -6.70 3.91 -19.89
C LYS A 147 -5.24 3.59 -20.22
N VAL A 148 -4.28 4.40 -19.76
CA VAL A 148 -2.84 4.17 -20.04
C VAL A 148 -2.14 3.36 -18.93
N VAL A 149 -2.82 3.13 -17.82
CA VAL A 149 -2.25 2.45 -16.63
C VAL A 149 -1.74 1.04 -16.95
N PRO A 150 -2.44 0.17 -17.70
CA PRO A 150 -1.91 -1.15 -18.05
C PRO A 150 -0.57 -1.08 -18.79
N ASP A 151 -0.43 -0.15 -19.72
CA ASP A 151 0.83 0.05 -20.46
C ASP A 151 1.94 0.60 -19.55
N MET A 152 1.62 1.49 -18.61
CA MET A 152 2.58 2.00 -17.62
C MET A 152 3.12 0.87 -16.74
N ILE A 153 2.25 -0.03 -16.29
CA ILE A 153 2.64 -1.20 -15.50
C ILE A 153 3.54 -2.11 -16.35
N ALA A 154 3.17 -2.37 -17.60
CA ALA A 154 3.97 -3.19 -18.52
C ALA A 154 5.36 -2.61 -18.79
N ARG A 155 5.52 -1.28 -18.75
CA ARG A 155 6.82 -0.59 -18.86
C ARG A 155 7.60 -0.49 -17.54
N GLY A 156 7.05 -1.01 -16.42
CA GLY A 156 7.70 -0.95 -15.10
C GLY A 156 7.62 0.43 -14.42
N GLU A 157 6.74 1.32 -14.88
CA GLU A 157 6.54 2.65 -14.30
C GLU A 157 5.75 2.60 -12.96
N VAL A 158 5.15 1.46 -12.62
CA VAL A 158 4.47 1.18 -11.35
C VAL A 158 5.11 -0.06 -10.73
N PRO A 159 6.27 0.05 -10.08
CA PRO A 159 7.05 -1.11 -9.62
C PRO A 159 6.44 -1.82 -8.39
N ALA A 160 5.66 -1.13 -7.57
CA ALA A 160 5.06 -1.70 -6.37
C ALA A 160 3.83 -2.57 -6.72
N ALA A 161 3.91 -3.86 -6.40
CA ALA A 161 2.89 -4.85 -6.79
C ALA A 161 1.47 -4.53 -6.25
N ASN A 162 1.37 -4.07 -5.01
CA ASN A 162 0.11 -3.63 -4.40
C ASN A 162 -0.51 -2.43 -5.13
N MET A 163 0.32 -1.47 -5.57
CA MET A 163 -0.12 -0.30 -6.33
C MET A 163 -0.57 -0.71 -7.74
N ALA A 164 0.19 -1.58 -8.42
CA ALA A 164 -0.19 -2.12 -9.72
C ALA A 164 -1.52 -2.88 -9.66
N ALA A 165 -1.73 -3.72 -8.63
CA ALA A 165 -2.99 -4.43 -8.43
C ALA A 165 -4.18 -3.47 -8.22
N ALA A 166 -4.01 -2.44 -7.39
CA ALA A 166 -5.04 -1.43 -7.16
C ALA A 166 -5.41 -0.67 -8.43
N LEU A 167 -4.41 -0.25 -9.18
CA LEU A 167 -4.62 0.51 -10.41
C LEU A 167 -5.28 -0.33 -11.51
N LEU A 168 -4.92 -1.61 -11.66
CA LEU A 168 -5.61 -2.53 -12.57
C LEU A 168 -7.06 -2.78 -12.16
N MET A 169 -7.33 -2.90 -10.85
CA MET A 169 -8.69 -3.03 -10.35
C MET A 169 -9.51 -1.76 -10.64
N LEU A 170 -8.94 -0.56 -10.43
CA LEU A 170 -9.60 0.71 -10.78
C LEU A 170 -9.86 0.82 -12.28
N HIS A 171 -8.87 0.45 -13.11
CA HIS A 171 -9.05 0.41 -14.56
C HIS A 171 -10.24 -0.49 -14.93
N HIS A 172 -10.32 -1.70 -14.37
CA HIS A 172 -11.42 -2.62 -14.60
C HIS A 172 -12.77 -2.05 -14.13
N LEU A 173 -12.85 -1.47 -12.94
CA LEU A 173 -14.09 -0.95 -12.37
C LEU A 173 -14.64 0.28 -13.12
N ARG A 174 -13.77 1.08 -13.73
CA ARG A 174 -14.15 2.35 -14.36
C ARG A 174 -14.24 2.30 -15.87
N LEU A 175 -13.56 1.36 -16.53
CA LEU A 175 -13.43 1.27 -17.99
C LEU A 175 -13.74 -0.13 -18.56
N GLY A 176 -13.86 -1.17 -17.70
CA GLY A 176 -14.09 -2.57 -18.07
C GLY A 176 -15.53 -2.97 -18.35
#